data_a4076652f2d9bfd62b6581afa1e6fdf6
#
_entry.id   a4076652f2d9bfd62b6581afa1e6fdf6
#
_cell.length_a   1.000
_cell.length_b   1.000
_cell.length_c   1.000
_cell.angle_alpha   90.00
_cell.angle_beta   90.00
_cell.angle_gamma   90.00
#
_symmetry.space_group_name_H-M   'P 1'
#
loop_
_entity.id
_entity.type
_entity.pdbx_description
1 polymer ?
#
loop_
_entity_poly.entity_id
_entity_poly.type
_entity_poly.pdbx_seq_one_letter_code
_entity_poly.pdbx_strand_id
1 'polypeptide(L)'
;FCKNFYKINISKNYTMNKPLIIYHVSTNNISSTILNSQLNFILEENSSLKIVDIYEDKSEKNFINIFYNFTLEENAILKNFKIDKLQNSNIKYSYNNIDQSKDSISETFILSNGSKFLKNEINCNLKGQYSSAFINGVFSLDSDKHHEIRTSINHLVENTKSYQLIKSVLDDTSKSV
;
A
#
# COMPACT_ATOMS: atom_id res chain seq x y z
N PHE A 1 7.04 14.46 12.80
CA PHE A 1 5.66 14.82 13.18
C PHE A 1 4.73 14.53 12.00
N CYS A 2 3.77 13.59 12.18
CA CYS A 2 2.73 13.32 11.19
C CYS A 2 1.67 14.42 11.29
N LYS A 3 1.45 15.20 10.22
CA LYS A 3 0.43 16.26 10.20
C LYS A 3 -0.96 15.72 9.86
N ASN A 4 -1.02 14.59 9.12
CA ASN A 4 -2.26 14.00 8.65
C ASN A 4 -2.40 12.59 9.22
N PHE A 5 -3.23 12.42 10.22
CA PHE A 5 -3.55 11.13 10.84
C PHE A 5 -5.01 10.80 10.61
N TYR A 6 -5.26 9.62 10.04
CA TYR A 6 -6.62 9.12 9.80
C TYR A 6 -6.79 7.75 10.42
N LYS A 7 -7.90 7.54 11.08
CA LYS A 7 -8.31 6.23 11.59
C LYS A 7 -9.65 5.85 10.99
N ILE A 8 -9.70 4.69 10.36
CA ILE A 8 -10.89 4.16 9.71
C ILE A 8 -11.18 2.80 10.32
N ASN A 9 -12.39 2.64 10.85
CA ASN A 9 -12.84 1.40 11.45
C ASN A 9 -13.98 0.81 10.61
N ILE A 10 -13.85 -0.44 10.24
CA ILE A 10 -14.89 -1.21 9.54
C ILE A 10 -15.51 -2.15 10.58
N SER A 11 -16.75 -1.87 10.92
CA SER A 11 -17.46 -2.57 12.00
C SER A 11 -17.66 -4.05 11.71
N LYS A 12 -17.72 -4.84 12.77
CA LYS A 12 -17.98 -6.28 12.73
C LYS A 12 -19.15 -6.64 11.81
N ASN A 13 -18.96 -7.68 11.00
CA ASN A 13 -19.94 -8.21 10.03
C ASN A 13 -20.30 -7.21 8.90
N TYR A 14 -19.59 -6.10 8.75
CA TYR A 14 -19.87 -5.16 7.67
C TYR A 14 -19.03 -5.47 6.43
N THR A 15 -19.72 -5.65 5.30
CA THR A 15 -19.07 -5.83 3.99
C THR A 15 -19.27 -4.57 3.15
N MET A 16 -18.18 -3.92 2.78
CA MET A 16 -18.21 -2.76 1.92
C MET A 16 -18.43 -3.17 0.45
N ASN A 17 -19.59 -2.88 -0.10
CA ASN A 17 -19.94 -3.27 -1.47
C ASN A 17 -19.18 -2.49 -2.54
N LYS A 18 -18.93 -1.19 -2.28
CA LYS A 18 -18.16 -0.32 -3.18
C LYS A 18 -16.76 -0.08 -2.60
N PRO A 19 -15.72 0.09 -3.43
CA PRO A 19 -14.40 0.41 -2.92
C PRO A 19 -14.38 1.80 -2.27
N LEU A 20 -13.63 1.91 -1.18
CA LEU A 20 -13.19 3.18 -0.63
C LEU A 20 -12.08 3.73 -1.54
N ILE A 21 -12.31 4.86 -2.15
CA ILE A 21 -11.31 5.51 -2.99
C ILE A 21 -10.61 6.59 -2.17
N ILE A 22 -9.29 6.47 -2.06
CA ILE A 22 -8.46 7.45 -1.36
C ILE A 22 -7.62 8.17 -2.42
N TYR A 23 -7.82 9.46 -2.55
CA TYR A 23 -7.01 10.31 -3.41
C TYR A 23 -6.00 11.09 -2.61
N HIS A 24 -4.72 10.87 -2.92
CA HIS A 24 -3.63 11.70 -2.44
C HIS A 24 -3.31 12.72 -3.52
N VAL A 25 -3.77 13.93 -3.32
CA VAL A 25 -3.61 15.02 -4.30
C VAL A 25 -2.83 16.15 -3.66
N SER A 26 -1.77 16.59 -4.31
CA SER A 26 -1.13 17.86 -3.97
C SER A 26 -1.41 18.90 -5.05
N THR A 27 -1.52 20.16 -4.63
CA THR A 27 -1.81 21.27 -5.52
C THR A 27 -0.52 21.88 -6.05
N ASN A 28 -0.57 22.54 -7.22
CA ASN A 28 0.60 23.18 -7.88
C ASN A 28 1.36 24.19 -7.00
N ASN A 29 0.78 24.63 -5.89
CA ASN A 29 1.39 25.60 -4.97
C ASN A 29 2.34 24.95 -3.94
N ILE A 30 2.49 23.63 -3.96
CA ILE A 30 3.32 22.89 -3.02
C ILE A 30 4.45 22.25 -3.82
N SER A 31 5.65 22.81 -3.72
CA SER A 31 6.86 22.20 -4.30
C SER A 31 7.97 22.13 -3.25
N SER A 32 8.88 21.17 -3.42
CA SER A 32 10.01 20.96 -2.52
C SER A 32 9.60 20.78 -1.05
N THR A 33 8.50 20.07 -0.82
CA THR A 33 7.88 19.90 0.49
C THR A 33 7.89 18.42 0.92
N ILE A 34 7.97 18.19 2.22
CA ILE A 34 7.79 16.86 2.81
C ILE A 34 6.34 16.70 3.24
N LEU A 35 5.65 15.72 2.66
CA LEU A 35 4.28 15.37 2.97
C LEU A 35 4.27 14.07 3.78
N ASN A 36 3.89 14.15 5.06
CA ASN A 36 3.78 12.99 5.94
C ASN A 36 2.32 12.69 6.23
N SER A 37 1.92 11.44 6.01
CA SER A 37 0.56 10.97 6.31
C SER A 37 0.60 9.59 6.99
N GLN A 38 -0.33 9.37 7.90
CA GLN A 38 -0.55 8.07 8.52
C GLN A 38 -2.02 7.68 8.43
N LEU A 39 -2.28 6.48 7.93
CA LEU A 39 -3.60 5.90 7.80
C LEU A 39 -3.66 4.58 8.56
N ASN A 40 -4.55 4.51 9.55
CA ASN A 40 -4.79 3.31 10.32
C ASN A 40 -6.17 2.74 9.98
N PHE A 41 -6.20 1.48 9.60
CA PHE A 41 -7.41 0.74 9.29
C PHE A 41 -7.57 -0.41 10.29
N ILE A 42 -8.75 -0.50 10.86
CA ILE A 42 -9.13 -1.64 11.70
C ILE A 42 -10.32 -2.30 11.00
N LEU A 43 -10.14 -3.54 10.62
CA LEU A 43 -11.19 -4.39 10.07
C LEU A 43 -11.59 -5.35 11.18
N GLU A 44 -12.75 -5.07 11.77
CA GLU A 44 -13.28 -5.93 12.81
C GLU A 44 -13.73 -7.28 12.25
N GLU A 45 -14.04 -8.21 13.12
CA GLU A 45 -14.39 -9.61 12.82
C GLU A 45 -15.44 -9.73 11.70
N ASN A 46 -15.21 -10.62 10.74
CA ASN A 46 -16.08 -10.88 9.58
C ASN A 46 -16.33 -9.64 8.68
N SER A 47 -15.50 -8.61 8.74
CA SER A 47 -15.67 -7.43 7.91
C SER A 47 -14.87 -7.53 6.60
N SER A 48 -15.27 -6.75 5.60
CA SER A 48 -14.57 -6.71 4.30
C SER A 48 -14.43 -5.29 3.78
N LEU A 49 -13.22 -4.92 3.39
CA LEU A 49 -12.88 -3.61 2.83
C LEU A 49 -12.13 -3.77 1.51
N LYS A 50 -12.56 -3.00 0.51
CA LYS A 50 -11.82 -2.78 -0.73
C LYS A 50 -11.33 -1.33 -0.75
N ILE A 51 -10.04 -1.12 -1.00
CA ILE A 51 -9.45 0.21 -1.13
C ILE A 51 -8.90 0.36 -2.54
N VAL A 52 -9.11 1.51 -3.15
CA VAL A 52 -8.37 1.99 -4.32
C VAL A 52 -7.65 3.26 -3.91
N ASP A 53 -6.34 3.17 -3.79
CA ASP A 53 -5.46 4.18 -3.26
C ASP A 53 -4.69 4.83 -4.42
N ILE A 54 -5.03 6.06 -4.77
CA ILE A 54 -4.56 6.74 -5.97
C ILE A 54 -3.67 7.92 -5.56
N TYR A 55 -2.45 7.91 -6.07
CA TYR A 55 -1.51 9.01 -5.93
C TYR A 55 -1.45 9.77 -7.24
N GLU A 56 -1.98 10.98 -7.24
CA GLU A 56 -1.96 11.89 -8.37
C GLU A 56 -1.49 13.27 -7.88
N ASP A 57 -0.31 13.66 -8.32
CA ASP A 57 0.31 14.90 -7.90
C ASP A 57 0.60 15.78 -9.12
N LYS A 58 0.18 17.03 -9.04
CA LYS A 58 0.51 18.07 -10.03
C LYS A 58 1.69 18.93 -9.60
N SER A 59 2.18 18.73 -8.40
CA SER A 59 3.35 19.42 -7.87
C SER A 59 4.63 18.63 -8.15
N GLU A 60 5.76 19.32 -8.11
CA GLU A 60 7.06 18.75 -8.42
C GLU A 60 7.99 18.76 -7.20
N LYS A 61 8.95 17.82 -7.19
CA LYS A 61 10.04 17.74 -6.20
C LYS A 61 9.58 17.58 -4.76
N ASN A 62 8.45 16.91 -4.55
CA ASN A 62 8.00 16.59 -3.20
C ASN A 62 8.56 15.25 -2.71
N PHE A 63 8.78 15.16 -1.42
CA PHE A 63 8.98 13.89 -0.72
C PHE A 63 7.70 13.48 -0.02
N ILE A 64 7.09 12.40 -0.49
CA ILE A 64 5.84 11.87 0.01
C ILE A 64 6.15 10.66 0.88
N ASN A 65 5.85 10.76 2.17
CA ASN A 65 6.07 9.71 3.15
C ASN A 65 4.74 9.28 3.75
N ILE A 66 4.35 8.02 3.52
CA ILE A 66 3.06 7.50 3.97
C ILE A 66 3.24 6.21 4.74
N PHE A 67 2.62 6.18 5.91
CA PHE A 67 2.53 5.01 6.74
C PHE A 67 1.10 4.47 6.76
N TYR A 68 0.95 3.19 6.43
CA TYR A 68 -0.30 2.44 6.56
C TYR A 68 -0.17 1.39 7.65
N ASN A 69 -1.16 1.31 8.49
CA ASN A 69 -1.30 0.25 9.45
C ASN A 69 -2.67 -0.40 9.33
N PHE A 70 -2.69 -1.68 9.03
CA PHE A 70 -3.90 -2.49 8.89
C PHE A 70 -3.93 -3.53 10.00
N THR A 71 -5.02 -3.56 10.74
CA THR A 71 -5.31 -4.62 11.69
C THR A 71 -6.53 -5.37 11.17
N LEU A 72 -6.35 -6.64 10.85
CA LEU A 72 -7.39 -7.54 10.39
C LEU A 72 -7.74 -8.50 11.51
N GLU A 73 -8.96 -8.39 12.03
CA GLU A 73 -9.48 -9.34 13.01
C GLU A 73 -9.92 -10.65 12.34
N GLU A 74 -10.48 -11.57 13.10
CA GLU A 74 -10.86 -12.91 12.61
C GLU A 74 -11.81 -12.83 11.41
N ASN A 75 -11.53 -13.61 10.35
CA ASN A 75 -12.27 -13.63 9.07
C ASN A 75 -12.33 -12.29 8.32
N ALA A 76 -11.55 -11.28 8.69
CA ALA A 76 -11.55 -10.01 7.98
C ALA A 76 -10.85 -10.11 6.61
N ILE A 77 -11.37 -9.39 5.61
CA ILE A 77 -10.85 -9.42 4.24
C ILE A 77 -10.48 -8.00 3.81
N LEU A 78 -9.22 -7.81 3.45
CA LEU A 78 -8.69 -6.57 2.88
C LEU A 78 -8.29 -6.80 1.42
N LYS A 79 -8.79 -5.95 0.50
CA LYS A 79 -8.28 -5.83 -0.87
C LYS A 79 -7.80 -4.40 -1.09
N ASN A 80 -6.51 -4.24 -1.29
CA ASN A 80 -5.86 -2.93 -1.40
C ASN A 80 -5.18 -2.77 -2.77
N PHE A 81 -5.71 -1.87 -3.60
CA PHE A 81 -5.16 -1.54 -4.92
C PHE A 81 -4.47 -0.18 -4.84
N LYS A 82 -3.16 -0.17 -5.04
CA LYS A 82 -2.33 1.04 -5.02
C LYS A 82 -1.95 1.43 -6.44
N ILE A 83 -2.30 2.65 -6.85
CA ILE A 83 -2.02 3.18 -8.17
C ILE A 83 -1.15 4.44 -8.03
N ASP A 84 0.08 4.36 -8.48
CA ASP A 84 1.02 5.46 -8.44
C ASP A 84 1.13 6.13 -9.82
N LYS A 85 0.60 7.36 -9.92
CA LYS A 85 0.64 8.23 -11.09
C LYS A 85 1.36 9.56 -10.80
N LEU A 86 2.26 9.57 -9.82
CA LEU A 86 2.99 10.77 -9.44
C LEU A 86 3.86 11.28 -10.59
N GLN A 87 4.17 12.58 -10.57
CA GLN A 87 5.10 13.18 -11.52
C GLN A 87 6.53 12.62 -11.35
N ASN A 88 7.27 12.55 -12.43
CA ASN A 88 8.61 11.96 -12.45
C ASN A 88 9.61 12.59 -11.46
N SER A 89 9.39 13.83 -11.04
CA SER A 89 10.30 14.54 -10.12
C SER A 89 10.04 14.25 -8.63
N ASN A 90 8.99 13.52 -8.30
CA ASN A 90 8.63 13.22 -6.91
C ASN A 90 9.34 11.97 -6.38
N ILE A 91 9.58 11.98 -5.08
CA ILE A 91 10.11 10.84 -4.32
C ILE A 91 9.00 10.36 -3.38
N LYS A 92 8.75 9.06 -3.39
CA LYS A 92 7.74 8.46 -2.51
C LYS A 92 8.34 7.32 -1.69
N TYR A 93 8.08 7.37 -0.40
CA TYR A 93 8.28 6.27 0.52
C TYR A 93 6.93 5.84 1.10
N SER A 94 6.64 4.55 1.05
CA SER A 94 5.42 3.98 1.60
C SER A 94 5.77 2.77 2.47
N TYR A 95 5.35 2.80 3.72
CA TYR A 95 5.47 1.65 4.62
C TYR A 95 4.07 1.13 4.96
N ASN A 96 3.88 -0.18 4.81
CA ASN A 96 2.60 -0.84 5.05
C ASN A 96 2.81 -1.96 6.06
N ASN A 97 2.21 -1.85 7.22
CA ASN A 97 2.15 -2.91 8.21
C ASN A 97 0.76 -3.56 8.19
N ILE A 98 0.69 -4.88 8.10
CA ILE A 98 -0.56 -5.64 8.03
C ILE A 98 -0.49 -6.74 9.07
N ASP A 99 -1.24 -6.59 10.14
CA ASP A 99 -1.41 -7.59 11.19
C ASP A 99 -2.67 -8.41 10.95
N GLN A 100 -2.53 -9.73 10.86
CA GLN A 100 -3.59 -10.64 10.45
C GLN A 100 -3.92 -11.67 11.52
N SER A 101 -5.17 -11.64 12.00
CA SER A 101 -5.72 -12.66 12.90
C SER A 101 -6.18 -13.89 12.13
N LYS A 102 -6.77 -14.86 12.83
CA LYS A 102 -7.21 -16.13 12.29
C LYS A 102 -8.17 -15.99 11.10
N ASP A 103 -8.00 -16.84 10.07
CA ASP A 103 -8.83 -16.89 8.86
C ASP A 103 -8.90 -15.56 8.06
N SER A 104 -8.10 -14.55 8.40
CA SER A 104 -8.11 -13.27 7.69
C SER A 104 -7.32 -13.34 6.37
N ILE A 105 -7.71 -12.49 5.42
CA ILE A 105 -7.10 -12.45 4.09
C ILE A 105 -6.71 -11.02 3.74
N SER A 106 -5.46 -10.82 3.31
CA SER A 106 -5.01 -9.57 2.71
C SER A 106 -4.56 -9.79 1.27
N GLU A 107 -5.07 -8.98 0.35
CA GLU A 107 -4.65 -8.92 -1.04
C GLU A 107 -4.17 -7.49 -1.32
N THR A 108 -2.91 -7.33 -1.69
CA THR A 108 -2.34 -6.04 -2.12
C THR A 108 -1.91 -6.14 -3.58
N PHE A 109 -2.38 -5.19 -4.39
CA PHE A 109 -1.94 -5.03 -5.77
C PHE A 109 -1.35 -3.63 -5.97
N ILE A 110 -0.18 -3.56 -6.59
CA ILE A 110 0.54 -2.31 -6.84
C ILE A 110 0.71 -2.13 -8.34
N LEU A 111 0.22 -1.01 -8.87
CA LEU A 111 0.51 -0.55 -10.21
C LEU A 111 1.31 0.76 -10.09
N SER A 112 2.52 0.77 -10.62
CA SER A 112 3.38 1.94 -10.54
C SER A 112 4.12 2.22 -11.84
N ASN A 113 3.93 3.46 -12.33
CA ASN A 113 4.62 4.01 -13.50
C ASN A 113 5.04 5.48 -13.29
N GLY A 114 4.76 6.02 -12.11
CA GLY A 114 5.02 7.42 -11.75
C GLY A 114 6.40 7.63 -11.13
N SER A 115 6.50 8.50 -10.20
CA SER A 115 7.62 8.87 -9.31
C SER A 115 9.04 8.65 -9.84
N LYS A 116 9.93 9.60 -9.66
CA LYS A 116 11.35 9.42 -9.97
C LYS A 116 11.97 8.31 -9.11
N PHE A 117 11.67 8.35 -7.81
CA PHE A 117 12.07 7.32 -6.88
C PHE A 117 10.85 6.87 -6.07
N LEU A 118 10.62 5.56 -6.03
CA LEU A 118 9.59 4.95 -5.20
C LEU A 118 10.20 3.85 -4.36
N LYS A 119 9.95 3.87 -3.07
CA LYS A 119 10.22 2.75 -2.19
C LYS A 119 8.94 2.32 -1.48
N ASN A 120 8.52 1.08 -1.72
CA ASN A 120 7.41 0.43 -1.03
C ASN A 120 7.94 -0.65 -0.10
N GLU A 121 7.66 -0.53 1.18
CA GLU A 121 7.89 -1.61 2.15
C GLU A 121 6.55 -2.17 2.62
N ILE A 122 6.40 -3.48 2.57
CA ILE A 122 5.20 -4.20 3.00
C ILE A 122 5.60 -5.27 4.00
N ASN A 123 5.11 -5.14 5.21
CA ASN A 123 5.30 -6.08 6.30
C ASN A 123 3.96 -6.74 6.65
N CYS A 124 3.84 -8.05 6.43
CA CYS A 124 2.66 -8.83 6.77
C CYS A 124 2.99 -9.77 7.92
N ASN A 125 2.26 -9.67 9.01
CA ASN A 125 2.40 -10.53 10.18
C ASN A 125 1.18 -11.47 10.26
N LEU A 126 1.38 -12.73 9.88
CA LEU A 126 0.36 -13.78 9.94
C LEU A 126 0.33 -14.33 11.36
N LYS A 127 -0.48 -13.71 12.22
CA LYS A 127 -0.56 -13.97 13.67
C LYS A 127 -1.61 -15.00 14.03
N GLY A 128 -2.55 -15.27 13.16
CA GLY A 128 -3.61 -16.24 13.35
C GLY A 128 -3.56 -17.38 12.33
N GLN A 129 -3.93 -18.59 12.76
CA GLN A 129 -4.00 -19.76 11.89
C GLN A 129 -4.91 -19.51 10.69
N TYR A 130 -4.60 -20.11 9.55
CA TYR A 130 -5.32 -20.02 8.27
C TYR A 130 -5.34 -18.61 7.65
N SER A 131 -4.63 -17.64 8.22
CA SER A 131 -4.48 -16.33 7.59
C SER A 131 -3.66 -16.42 6.31
N SER A 132 -3.96 -15.55 5.35
CA SER A 132 -3.34 -15.58 4.03
C SER A 132 -2.98 -14.18 3.54
N ALA A 133 -1.78 -14.00 2.97
CA ALA A 133 -1.32 -12.74 2.40
C ALA A 133 -0.92 -12.91 0.93
N PHE A 134 -1.47 -12.07 0.06
CA PHE A 134 -1.17 -12.03 -1.37
C PHE A 134 -0.64 -10.65 -1.74
N ILE A 135 0.57 -10.60 -2.34
CA ILE A 135 1.19 -9.36 -2.79
C ILE A 135 1.50 -9.49 -4.28
N ASN A 136 0.85 -8.67 -5.09
CA ASN A 136 1.07 -8.63 -6.52
C ASN A 136 1.43 -7.21 -6.96
N GLY A 137 2.24 -7.07 -8.01
CA GLY A 137 2.61 -5.76 -8.52
C GLY A 137 3.07 -5.78 -9.95
N VAL A 138 2.86 -4.65 -10.63
CA VAL A 138 3.38 -4.37 -11.95
C VAL A 138 4.03 -3.00 -11.93
N PHE A 139 5.29 -2.94 -12.34
CA PHE A 139 6.04 -1.71 -12.54
C PHE A 139 6.34 -1.54 -14.03
N SER A 140 5.99 -0.38 -14.57
CA SER A 140 6.34 0.01 -15.93
C SER A 140 7.16 1.28 -15.85
N LEU A 141 8.47 1.16 -16.04
CA LEU A 141 9.41 2.24 -15.79
C LEU A 141 10.16 2.59 -17.05
N ASP A 142 10.42 3.88 -17.21
CA ASP A 142 11.19 4.49 -18.29
C ASP A 142 12.16 5.54 -17.73
N SER A 143 12.95 6.14 -18.60
CA SER A 143 13.88 7.23 -18.26
C SER A 143 14.86 6.82 -17.14
N ASP A 144 15.00 7.64 -16.10
CA ASP A 144 15.88 7.42 -14.96
C ASP A 144 15.15 7.03 -13.68
N LYS A 145 13.94 6.46 -13.80
CA LYS A 145 13.12 6.05 -12.65
C LYS A 145 13.75 4.88 -11.92
N HIS A 146 13.61 4.91 -10.59
CA HIS A 146 14.08 3.82 -9.73
C HIS A 146 12.99 3.44 -8.73
N HIS A 147 12.46 2.24 -8.85
CA HIS A 147 11.44 1.72 -7.93
C HIS A 147 11.94 0.49 -7.18
N GLU A 148 11.74 0.52 -5.86
CA GLU A 148 12.07 -0.57 -4.96
C GLU A 148 10.79 -1.11 -4.30
N ILE A 149 10.68 -2.43 -4.21
CA ILE A 149 9.70 -3.07 -3.36
C ILE A 149 10.39 -4.04 -2.41
N ARG A 150 10.16 -3.85 -1.13
CA ARG A 150 10.64 -4.75 -0.09
C ARG A 150 9.46 -5.36 0.63
N THR A 151 9.40 -6.67 0.65
CA THR A 151 8.35 -7.41 1.33
C THR A 151 8.92 -8.25 2.45
N SER A 152 8.22 -8.32 3.56
CA SER A 152 8.49 -9.22 4.67
C SER A 152 7.17 -9.89 5.05
N ILE A 153 7.09 -11.21 4.93
CA ILE A 153 5.91 -11.97 5.35
C ILE A 153 6.33 -12.92 6.46
N ASN A 154 5.84 -12.64 7.65
CA ASN A 154 6.19 -13.35 8.87
C ASN A 154 5.08 -14.37 9.19
N HIS A 155 5.35 -15.65 8.98
CA HIS A 155 4.49 -16.75 9.38
C HIS A 155 4.72 -17.05 10.86
N LEU A 156 3.93 -16.42 11.74
CA LEU A 156 4.13 -16.48 13.19
C LEU A 156 3.41 -17.67 13.84
N VAL A 157 2.51 -18.31 13.11
CA VAL A 157 1.79 -19.52 13.51
C VAL A 157 1.70 -20.49 12.35
N GLU A 158 1.37 -21.73 12.63
CA GLU A 158 1.18 -22.77 11.62
C GLU A 158 -0.06 -22.55 10.73
N ASN A 159 -0.16 -23.29 9.62
CA ASN A 159 -1.29 -23.27 8.67
C ASN A 159 -1.55 -21.91 8.01
N THR A 160 -0.54 -21.07 7.84
CA THR A 160 -0.65 -19.78 7.14
C THR A 160 -0.13 -19.89 5.71
N LYS A 161 -0.62 -19.01 4.81
CA LYS A 161 -0.27 -19.02 3.38
C LYS A 161 0.18 -17.64 2.92
N SER A 162 1.14 -17.63 1.97
CA SER A 162 1.48 -16.40 1.27
C SER A 162 1.82 -16.67 -0.19
N TYR A 163 1.61 -15.66 -1.02
CA TYR A 163 2.00 -15.68 -2.42
C TYR A 163 2.41 -14.28 -2.86
N GLN A 164 3.46 -14.20 -3.67
CA GLN A 164 3.97 -12.95 -4.22
C GLN A 164 4.26 -13.09 -5.70
N LEU A 165 3.84 -12.09 -6.49
CA LEU A 165 4.18 -11.98 -7.89
C LEU A 165 4.41 -10.51 -8.26
N ILE A 166 5.67 -10.14 -8.47
CA ILE A 166 6.07 -8.81 -8.91
C ILE A 166 6.66 -8.92 -10.30
N LYS A 167 6.18 -8.09 -11.22
CA LYS A 167 6.69 -8.00 -12.59
C LYS A 167 7.08 -6.57 -12.91
N SER A 168 8.21 -6.40 -13.58
CA SER A 168 8.69 -5.10 -14.03
C SER A 168 8.94 -5.11 -15.53
N VAL A 169 8.53 -4.04 -16.20
CA VAL A 169 8.92 -3.71 -17.58
C VAL A 169 9.78 -2.45 -17.47
N LEU A 170 11.00 -2.53 -17.96
CA LEU A 170 12.00 -1.47 -17.82
C LEU A 170 12.45 -1.02 -19.19
N ASP A 171 12.57 0.30 -19.37
CA ASP A 171 13.12 0.95 -20.55
C ASP A 171 14.15 2.00 -20.14
N ASP A 172 14.98 2.44 -21.09
CA ASP A 172 16.06 3.42 -20.87
C ASP A 172 17.03 3.00 -19.75
N THR A 173 17.25 3.89 -18.79
CA THR A 173 18.14 3.68 -17.63
C THR A 173 17.38 3.35 -16.34
N SER A 174 16.09 3.02 -16.45
CA SER A 174 15.24 2.74 -15.30
C SER A 174 15.68 1.49 -14.53
N LYS A 175 15.34 1.44 -13.25
CA LYS A 175 15.73 0.35 -12.35
C LYS A 175 14.55 -0.10 -11.48
N SER A 176 14.45 -1.42 -11.27
CA SER A 176 13.52 -2.02 -10.32
C SER A 176 14.23 -3.03 -9.45
N VAL A 177 14.01 -2.97 -8.13
CA VAL A 177 14.60 -3.88 -7.13
C VAL A 177 13.50 -4.48 -6.28
#